data_61ed6e2bc573e0051c74a3db9ccd3f43
#
_entry.id   61ed6e2bc573e0051c74a3db9ccd3f43
#
_cell.length_a   1.000
_cell.length_b   1.000
_cell.length_c   1.000
_cell.angle_alpha   90.00
_cell.angle_beta   90.00
_cell.angle_gamma   90.00
#
_symmetry.space_group_name_H-M   'P 1'
#
loop_
_entity.id
_entity.type
_entity.pdbx_description
1 polymer ?
#
loop_
_entity_poly.entity_id
_entity_poly.type
_entity_poly.pdbx_seq_one_letter_code
_entity_poly.pdbx_strand_id
1 'polypeptide(L)'
;MWCVPKYSNPEGIIYSDETIDRIAHLKPAAPDFLLMWDNAYCIHEFDGDFVPFRDIISLCREAGNPDMVFEYASTSKVTFPGAGISVMASSVDNIKYMTDLLSIQTISYDKVNQLRHVRYLKDKAHTLELMKKHAAIMGPKFRCVEDALDREIAPLEIASWRRPKGGYFVSLNAMPGTAKRTLALCKEAGVTMTGAGATFTYGKDPQHSNIRISPSLPPVEVLAQAIA
;
A
#
# COMPACT_ATOMS: atom_id res chain seq x y z
N MET A 1 15.79 -0.77 5.68
CA MET A 1 14.80 0.26 5.26
C MET A 1 13.55 -0.43 4.74
N TRP A 2 12.34 -0.03 5.16
CA TRP A 2 11.07 -0.58 4.66
C TRP A 2 10.44 0.39 3.65
N CYS A 3 10.09 -0.09 2.46
CA CYS A 3 9.49 0.68 1.39
C CYS A 3 8.20 0.04 0.90
N VAL A 4 7.16 0.85 0.69
CA VAL A 4 5.93 0.46 0.00
C VAL A 4 5.89 1.26 -1.31
N PRO A 5 6.45 0.73 -2.41
CA PRO A 5 6.82 1.53 -3.58
C PRO A 5 5.65 1.94 -4.46
N LYS A 6 4.53 1.24 -4.36
CA LYS A 6 3.35 1.48 -5.20
C LYS A 6 2.11 1.61 -4.34
N TYR A 7 1.36 2.70 -4.52
CA TYR A 7 0.15 3.06 -3.76
C TYR A 7 0.35 2.97 -2.24
N SER A 8 1.44 3.59 -1.76
CA SER A 8 1.89 3.51 -0.38
C SER A 8 0.79 3.90 0.63
N ASN A 9 0.81 3.27 1.78
CA ASN A 9 -0.05 3.59 2.91
C ASN A 9 0.66 4.61 3.84
N PRO A 10 0.11 5.83 4.04
CA PRO A 10 -1.19 6.34 3.60
C PRO A 10 -1.19 7.13 2.29
N GLU A 11 -0.02 7.47 1.74
CA GLU A 11 0.15 8.53 0.73
C GLU A 11 -0.41 8.20 -0.66
N GLY A 12 -0.62 6.92 -0.98
CA GLY A 12 -1.12 6.50 -2.29
C GLY A 12 -0.16 6.78 -3.45
N ILE A 13 1.11 7.09 -3.17
CA ILE A 13 2.11 7.42 -4.18
C ILE A 13 2.70 6.18 -4.84
N ILE A 14 3.24 6.39 -6.04
CA ILE A 14 4.13 5.45 -6.74
C ILE A 14 5.52 6.09 -6.79
N TYR A 15 6.55 5.31 -6.48
CA TYR A 15 7.93 5.78 -6.62
C TYR A 15 8.25 6.01 -8.10
N SER A 16 8.91 7.12 -8.41
CA SER A 16 9.41 7.37 -9.77
C SER A 16 10.55 6.42 -10.12
N ASP A 17 10.74 6.20 -11.41
CA ASP A 17 11.86 5.39 -11.91
C ASP A 17 13.22 5.91 -11.40
N GLU A 18 13.38 7.23 -11.34
CA GLU A 18 14.57 7.86 -10.77
C GLU A 18 14.75 7.53 -9.28
N THR A 19 13.68 7.54 -8.49
CA THR A 19 13.73 7.18 -7.07
C THR A 19 14.13 5.73 -6.89
N ILE A 20 13.56 4.82 -7.70
CA ILE A 20 13.87 3.39 -7.65
C ILE A 20 15.33 3.15 -8.02
N ASP A 21 15.80 3.82 -9.07
CA ASP A 21 17.18 3.74 -9.51
C ASP A 21 18.16 4.23 -8.44
N ARG A 22 17.90 5.38 -7.83
CA ARG A 22 18.70 5.90 -6.72
C ARG A 22 18.74 4.96 -5.52
N ILE A 23 17.63 4.30 -5.20
CA ILE A 23 17.56 3.31 -4.12
C ILE A 23 18.42 2.08 -4.47
N ALA A 24 18.35 1.59 -5.70
CA ALA A 24 19.18 0.45 -6.14
C ALA A 24 20.68 0.72 -6.05
N HIS A 25 21.09 1.98 -6.30
CA HIS A 25 22.49 2.43 -6.26
C HIS A 25 22.95 2.93 -4.87
N LEU A 26 22.16 2.72 -3.81
CA LEU A 26 22.58 3.07 -2.45
C LEU A 26 23.91 2.41 -2.10
N LYS A 27 24.74 3.17 -1.38
CA LYS A 27 25.97 2.66 -0.74
C LYS A 27 25.79 2.76 0.78
N PRO A 28 25.16 1.75 1.39
CA PRO A 28 24.89 1.80 2.82
C PRO A 28 26.18 1.82 3.63
N ALA A 29 26.20 2.59 4.71
CA ALA A 29 27.33 2.59 5.64
C ALA A 29 27.33 1.33 6.53
N ALA A 30 26.16 0.75 6.82
CA ALA A 30 26.03 -0.47 7.59
C ALA A 30 26.14 -1.69 6.66
N PRO A 31 27.02 -2.66 6.96
CA PRO A 31 27.22 -3.84 6.10
C PRO A 31 26.02 -4.80 6.09
N ASP A 32 25.17 -4.71 7.09
CA ASP A 32 23.94 -5.50 7.26
C ASP A 32 22.68 -4.74 6.84
N PHE A 33 22.83 -3.65 6.08
CA PHE A 33 21.67 -2.89 5.59
C PHE A 33 20.85 -3.73 4.62
N LEU A 34 19.54 -3.79 4.88
CA LEU A 34 18.58 -4.48 4.02
C LEU A 34 17.45 -3.55 3.60
N LEU A 35 17.02 -3.73 2.36
CA LEU A 35 15.86 -3.09 1.75
C LEU A 35 14.69 -4.08 1.74
N MET A 36 13.65 -3.79 2.52
CA MET A 36 12.39 -4.52 2.52
C MET A 36 11.44 -3.83 1.55
N TRP A 37 11.23 -4.45 0.38
CA TRP A 37 10.41 -3.91 -0.71
C TRP A 37 9.02 -4.53 -0.66
N ASP A 38 8.11 -3.89 0.08
CA ASP A 38 6.76 -4.38 0.32
C ASP A 38 5.84 -3.96 -0.83
N ASN A 39 5.67 -4.85 -1.80
CA ASN A 39 4.85 -4.64 -2.99
C ASN A 39 3.38 -5.05 -2.77
N ALA A 40 2.82 -4.66 -1.62
CA ALA A 40 1.47 -5.06 -1.18
C ALA A 40 0.35 -4.58 -2.11
N TYR A 41 0.59 -3.54 -2.91
CA TYR A 41 -0.43 -2.92 -3.78
C TYR A 41 -0.04 -2.95 -5.26
N CYS A 42 0.77 -3.91 -5.68
CA CYS A 42 1.37 -3.97 -7.02
C CYS A 42 0.38 -3.91 -8.20
N ILE A 43 -0.87 -4.31 -8.01
CA ILE A 43 -1.93 -4.41 -9.01
C ILE A 43 -3.25 -3.79 -8.54
N HIS A 44 -3.19 -2.77 -7.69
CA HIS A 44 -4.38 -2.18 -7.04
C HIS A 44 -4.77 -0.84 -7.65
N GLU A 45 -4.66 -0.70 -8.96
CA GLU A 45 -5.21 0.44 -9.70
C GLU A 45 -6.74 0.45 -9.57
N PHE A 46 -7.32 1.62 -9.34
CA PHE A 46 -8.76 1.84 -9.45
C PHE A 46 -9.09 2.97 -10.43
N ASP A 47 -8.09 3.68 -10.91
CA ASP A 47 -8.19 4.69 -11.95
C ASP A 47 -7.13 4.42 -13.03
N GLY A 48 -7.59 4.06 -14.22
CA GLY A 48 -6.75 3.74 -15.36
C GLY A 48 -6.27 2.28 -15.43
N ASP A 49 -5.32 2.05 -16.32
CA ASP A 49 -4.74 0.73 -16.58
C ASP A 49 -3.59 0.40 -15.62
N PHE A 50 -3.21 -0.88 -15.63
CA PHE A 50 -2.04 -1.36 -14.89
C PHE A 50 -0.80 -0.51 -15.22
N VAL A 51 -0.19 0.05 -14.19
CA VAL A 51 1.06 0.82 -14.28
C VAL A 51 2.24 -0.13 -14.10
N PRO A 52 3.08 -0.34 -15.12
CA PRO A 52 4.30 -1.10 -15.00
C PRO A 52 5.21 -0.49 -13.93
N PHE A 53 5.99 -1.36 -13.28
CA PHE A 53 6.90 -0.94 -12.21
C PHE A 53 8.27 -1.56 -12.44
N ARG A 54 9.35 -0.82 -12.14
CA ARG A 54 10.71 -1.29 -12.37
C ARG A 54 11.07 -2.43 -11.40
N ASP A 55 11.78 -3.42 -11.91
CA ASP A 55 12.27 -4.56 -11.13
C ASP A 55 13.47 -4.14 -10.27
N ILE A 56 13.21 -3.94 -8.99
CA ILE A 56 14.23 -3.51 -8.01
C ILE A 56 15.33 -4.57 -7.83
N ILE A 57 15.00 -5.86 -7.93
CA ILE A 57 15.97 -6.95 -7.77
C ILE A 57 17.01 -6.91 -8.88
N SER A 58 16.55 -6.78 -10.14
CA SER A 58 17.45 -6.65 -11.28
C SER A 58 18.30 -5.38 -11.20
N LEU A 59 17.71 -4.25 -10.83
CA LEU A 59 18.43 -2.99 -10.66
C LEU A 59 19.49 -3.05 -9.56
N CYS A 60 19.16 -3.62 -8.40
CA CYS A 60 20.15 -3.82 -7.32
C CYS A 60 21.30 -4.71 -7.78
N ARG A 61 21.02 -5.79 -8.52
CA ARG A 61 22.06 -6.66 -9.08
C ARG A 61 22.97 -5.92 -10.06
N GLU A 62 22.40 -5.14 -10.98
CA GLU A 62 23.14 -4.32 -11.94
C GLU A 62 23.98 -3.23 -11.26
N ALA A 63 23.49 -2.68 -10.16
CA ALA A 63 24.20 -1.71 -9.34
C ALA A 63 25.29 -2.30 -8.43
N GLY A 64 25.50 -3.63 -8.44
CA GLY A 64 26.47 -4.31 -7.59
C GLY A 64 26.00 -4.58 -6.15
N ASN A 65 24.71 -4.48 -5.88
CA ASN A 65 24.08 -4.69 -4.57
C ASN A 65 23.09 -5.89 -4.59
N PRO A 66 23.46 -7.10 -5.10
CA PRO A 66 22.52 -8.19 -5.37
C PRO A 66 21.77 -8.66 -4.12
N ASP A 67 22.41 -8.60 -2.95
CA ASP A 67 21.88 -9.14 -1.69
C ASP A 67 21.17 -8.10 -0.82
N MET A 68 21.09 -6.85 -1.30
CA MET A 68 20.54 -5.76 -0.50
C MET A 68 19.02 -5.82 -0.34
N VAL A 69 18.28 -6.44 -1.29
CA VAL A 69 16.82 -6.33 -1.37
C VAL A 69 16.09 -7.64 -1.12
N PHE A 70 15.04 -7.57 -0.31
CA PHE A 70 13.98 -8.56 -0.22
C PHE A 70 12.67 -7.94 -0.71
N GLU A 71 12.07 -8.50 -1.74
CA GLU A 71 10.77 -8.09 -2.26
C GLU A 71 9.67 -9.03 -1.76
N TYR A 72 8.57 -8.45 -1.33
CA TYR A 72 7.41 -9.18 -0.80
C TYR A 72 6.14 -8.81 -1.55
N ALA A 73 5.30 -9.81 -1.78
CA ALA A 73 3.94 -9.60 -2.24
C ALA A 73 2.99 -10.62 -1.61
N SER A 74 1.70 -10.31 -1.56
CA SER A 74 0.68 -11.24 -1.08
C SER A 74 -0.66 -11.06 -1.78
N THR A 75 -1.47 -12.12 -1.74
CA THR A 75 -2.84 -12.09 -2.26
C THR A 75 -3.87 -11.66 -1.21
N SER A 76 -3.45 -11.23 -0.02
CA SER A 76 -4.35 -10.88 1.08
C SER A 76 -5.34 -9.77 0.73
N LYS A 77 -4.96 -8.87 -0.18
CA LYS A 77 -5.82 -7.79 -0.69
C LYS A 77 -6.33 -8.03 -2.12
N VAL A 78 -6.04 -9.21 -2.69
CA VAL A 78 -6.48 -9.65 -4.02
C VAL A 78 -7.60 -10.69 -3.92
N THR A 79 -7.48 -11.62 -2.96
CA THR A 79 -8.45 -12.70 -2.73
C THR A 79 -9.11 -12.59 -1.36
N PHE A 80 -8.53 -13.21 -0.33
CA PHE A 80 -9.10 -13.24 1.02
C PHE A 80 -8.10 -12.79 2.07
N PRO A 81 -8.42 -11.79 2.91
CA PRO A 81 -7.65 -11.52 4.10
C PRO A 81 -7.68 -12.74 5.05
N GLY A 82 -6.53 -13.07 5.63
CA GLY A 82 -6.39 -14.23 6.52
C GLY A 82 -6.28 -15.59 5.83
N ALA A 83 -6.56 -15.68 4.53
CA ALA A 83 -6.40 -16.89 3.72
C ALA A 83 -5.58 -16.64 2.45
N GLY A 84 -4.83 -15.55 2.41
CA GLY A 84 -3.92 -15.23 1.31
C GLY A 84 -2.71 -16.14 1.27
N ILE A 85 -2.02 -16.12 0.14
CA ILE A 85 -0.67 -16.64 -0.01
C ILE A 85 0.29 -15.46 -0.17
N SER A 86 1.53 -15.63 0.25
CA SER A 86 2.58 -14.64 0.09
C SER A 86 3.77 -15.22 -0.64
N VAL A 87 4.57 -14.35 -1.23
CA VAL A 87 5.79 -14.68 -1.92
C VAL A 87 6.88 -13.71 -1.49
N MET A 88 8.09 -14.23 -1.40
CA MET A 88 9.32 -13.45 -1.21
C MET A 88 10.25 -13.72 -2.38
N ALA A 89 10.89 -12.67 -2.87
CA ALA A 89 11.92 -12.74 -3.90
C ALA A 89 13.17 -11.98 -3.43
N SER A 90 14.34 -12.47 -3.81
CA SER A 90 15.64 -11.85 -3.50
C SER A 90 16.73 -12.51 -4.35
N SER A 91 18.01 -12.25 -4.04
CA SER A 91 19.14 -12.99 -4.61
C SER A 91 19.09 -14.47 -4.24
N VAL A 92 19.83 -15.28 -4.99
CA VAL A 92 19.93 -16.73 -4.76
C VAL A 92 20.45 -17.03 -3.35
N ASP A 93 21.43 -16.28 -2.89
CA ASP A 93 22.05 -16.49 -1.57
C ASP A 93 21.10 -16.13 -0.44
N ASN A 94 20.38 -15.01 -0.56
CA ASN A 94 19.33 -14.62 0.39
C ASN A 94 18.20 -15.64 0.43
N ILE A 95 17.73 -16.13 -0.72
CA ILE A 95 16.65 -17.15 -0.77
C ILE A 95 17.11 -18.46 -0.16
N LYS A 96 18.36 -18.87 -0.40
CA LYS A 96 18.93 -20.06 0.24
C LYS A 96 18.95 -19.91 1.75
N TYR A 97 19.49 -18.81 2.26
CA TYR A 97 19.51 -18.51 3.71
C TYR A 97 18.11 -18.55 4.32
N MET A 98 17.14 -17.89 3.69
CA MET A 98 15.76 -17.89 4.18
C MET A 98 15.09 -19.27 4.10
N THR A 99 15.39 -20.05 3.07
CA THR A 99 14.88 -21.43 2.95
C THR A 99 15.43 -22.33 4.06
N ASP A 100 16.70 -22.20 4.40
CA ASP A 100 17.33 -22.92 5.49
C ASP A 100 16.67 -22.59 6.84
N LEU A 101 16.42 -21.30 7.12
CA LEU A 101 15.67 -20.85 8.31
C LEU A 101 14.23 -21.36 8.34
N LEU A 102 13.52 -21.25 7.24
CA LEU A 102 12.11 -21.67 7.12
C LEU A 102 11.96 -23.19 7.26
N SER A 103 12.94 -23.97 6.84
CA SER A 103 12.94 -25.43 6.99
C SER A 103 12.90 -25.91 8.44
N ILE A 104 13.41 -25.07 9.36
CA ILE A 104 13.37 -25.33 10.81
C ILE A 104 11.98 -24.96 11.39
N GLN A 105 11.32 -23.96 10.82
CA GLN A 105 10.02 -23.45 11.32
C GLN A 105 8.85 -24.31 10.87
N THR A 106 8.87 -24.81 9.63
CA THR A 106 7.77 -25.56 9.04
C THR A 106 8.25 -26.57 8.00
N ILE A 107 7.58 -27.72 7.97
CA ILE A 107 7.83 -28.77 6.97
C ILE A 107 7.20 -28.37 5.63
N SER A 108 6.01 -27.77 5.65
CA SER A 108 5.32 -27.31 4.44
C SER A 108 4.23 -26.29 4.78
N TYR A 109 3.87 -25.52 3.76
CA TYR A 109 2.75 -24.57 3.83
C TYR A 109 1.44 -25.24 3.39
N ASP A 110 0.31 -24.56 3.62
CA ASP A 110 -1.03 -25.03 3.22
C ASP A 110 -1.14 -25.17 1.69
N LYS A 111 -0.89 -26.36 1.20
CA LYS A 111 -0.93 -26.72 -0.23
C LYS A 111 -2.34 -26.67 -0.81
N VAL A 112 -3.37 -26.91 0.01
CA VAL A 112 -4.77 -26.81 -0.43
C VAL A 112 -5.11 -25.36 -0.73
N ASN A 113 -4.69 -24.44 0.15
CA ASN A 113 -4.87 -23.02 -0.07
C ASN A 113 -4.08 -22.52 -1.29
N GLN A 114 -2.84 -22.97 -1.47
CA GLN A 114 -2.06 -22.65 -2.68
C GLN A 114 -2.77 -23.12 -3.96
N LEU A 115 -3.24 -24.38 -3.97
CA LEU A 115 -3.96 -24.94 -5.12
C LEU A 115 -5.26 -24.17 -5.41
N ARG A 116 -5.98 -23.74 -4.36
CA ARG A 116 -7.17 -22.89 -4.50
C ARG A 116 -6.84 -21.59 -5.20
N HIS A 117 -5.75 -20.92 -4.82
CA HIS A 117 -5.29 -19.70 -5.47
C HIS A 117 -4.87 -19.93 -6.93
N VAL A 118 -4.13 -20.99 -7.21
CA VAL A 118 -3.74 -21.36 -8.59
C VAL A 118 -4.98 -21.58 -9.47
N ARG A 119 -5.97 -22.30 -8.98
CA ARG A 119 -7.21 -22.57 -9.72
C ARG A 119 -8.07 -21.31 -9.93
N TYR A 120 -8.08 -20.42 -8.96
CA TYR A 120 -8.87 -19.18 -9.01
C TYR A 120 -8.19 -18.10 -9.83
N LEU A 121 -6.93 -17.80 -9.56
CA LEU A 121 -6.17 -16.74 -10.25
C LEU A 121 -5.70 -17.15 -11.64
N LYS A 122 -5.47 -18.43 -11.89
CA LYS A 122 -5.04 -19.03 -13.16
C LYS A 122 -3.71 -18.48 -13.67
N ASP A 123 -3.72 -17.25 -14.19
CA ASP A 123 -2.59 -16.55 -14.80
C ASP A 123 -2.65 -15.05 -14.54
N LYS A 124 -1.63 -14.32 -15.02
CA LYS A 124 -1.52 -12.87 -14.87
C LYS A 124 -2.71 -12.14 -15.51
N ALA A 125 -3.14 -12.55 -16.71
CA ALA A 125 -4.21 -11.87 -17.43
C ALA A 125 -5.52 -11.97 -16.64
N HIS A 126 -5.86 -13.17 -16.17
CA HIS A 126 -7.06 -13.39 -15.35
C HIS A 126 -7.00 -12.64 -14.01
N THR A 127 -5.82 -12.58 -13.39
CA THR A 127 -5.61 -11.81 -12.15
C THR A 127 -5.83 -10.31 -12.39
N LEU A 128 -5.32 -9.74 -13.47
CA LEU A 128 -5.56 -8.35 -13.82
C LEU A 128 -7.02 -8.05 -14.13
N GLU A 129 -7.74 -8.96 -14.81
CA GLU A 129 -9.19 -8.82 -15.01
C GLU A 129 -9.98 -8.89 -13.70
N LEU A 130 -9.57 -9.71 -12.75
CA LEU A 130 -10.14 -9.70 -11.40
C LEU A 130 -9.94 -8.34 -10.73
N MET A 131 -8.74 -7.77 -10.84
CA MET A 131 -8.43 -6.47 -10.24
C MET A 131 -9.19 -5.31 -10.90
N LYS A 132 -9.52 -5.39 -12.19
CA LYS A 132 -10.44 -4.43 -12.84
C LYS A 132 -11.85 -4.47 -12.23
N LYS A 133 -12.33 -5.64 -11.81
CA LYS A 133 -13.61 -5.74 -11.07
C LYS A 133 -13.52 -5.09 -9.69
N HIS A 134 -12.39 -5.26 -8.99
CA HIS A 134 -12.13 -4.53 -7.74
C HIS A 134 -12.08 -3.02 -7.97
N ALA A 135 -11.41 -2.58 -9.04
CA ALA A 135 -11.35 -1.17 -9.43
C ALA A 135 -12.74 -0.55 -9.67
N ALA A 136 -13.63 -1.30 -10.31
CA ALA A 136 -15.02 -0.86 -10.53
C ALA A 136 -15.80 -0.64 -9.22
N ILE A 137 -15.44 -1.35 -8.16
CA ILE A 137 -16.03 -1.16 -6.82
C ILE A 137 -15.33 -0.02 -6.08
N MET A 138 -14.00 0.08 -6.18
CA MET A 138 -13.20 1.02 -5.41
C MET A 138 -13.23 2.44 -5.98
N GLY A 139 -13.14 2.59 -7.30
CA GLY A 139 -13.09 3.90 -7.95
C GLY A 139 -14.22 4.85 -7.57
N PRO A 140 -15.51 4.43 -7.60
CA PRO A 140 -16.61 5.28 -7.14
C PRO A 140 -16.49 5.75 -5.70
N LYS A 141 -15.94 4.92 -4.79
CA LYS A 141 -15.73 5.26 -3.39
C LYS A 141 -14.68 6.36 -3.21
N PHE A 142 -13.58 6.25 -3.95
CA PHE A 142 -12.53 7.27 -3.92
C PHE A 142 -13.02 8.58 -4.52
N ARG A 143 -13.71 8.55 -5.67
CA ARG A 143 -14.33 9.76 -6.25
C ARG A 143 -15.31 10.41 -5.29
N CYS A 144 -16.14 9.66 -4.60
CA CYS A 144 -17.07 10.20 -3.60
C CYS A 144 -16.35 11.02 -2.52
N VAL A 145 -15.22 10.54 -2.02
CA VAL A 145 -14.41 11.26 -1.02
C VAL A 145 -13.75 12.49 -1.65
N GLU A 146 -13.11 12.31 -2.79
CA GLU A 146 -12.37 13.40 -3.45
C GLU A 146 -13.30 14.54 -3.87
N ASP A 147 -14.45 14.23 -4.46
CA ASP A 147 -15.46 15.22 -4.86
C ASP A 147 -16.00 16.01 -3.65
N ALA A 148 -16.18 15.34 -2.51
CA ALA A 148 -16.61 16.01 -1.27
C ALA A 148 -15.51 16.93 -0.73
N LEU A 149 -14.26 16.47 -0.70
CA LEU A 149 -13.12 17.28 -0.27
C LEU A 149 -12.93 18.50 -1.18
N ASP A 150 -13.08 18.32 -2.51
CA ASP A 150 -12.97 19.40 -3.48
C ASP A 150 -14.10 20.44 -3.31
N ARG A 151 -15.30 20.00 -3.05
CA ARG A 151 -16.45 20.89 -2.92
C ARG A 151 -16.45 21.66 -1.60
N GLU A 152 -16.15 20.97 -0.49
CA GLU A 152 -16.36 21.52 0.86
C GLU A 152 -15.05 22.05 1.49
N ILE A 153 -13.91 21.43 1.22
CA ILE A 153 -12.66 21.73 1.91
C ILE A 153 -11.71 22.57 1.05
N ALA A 154 -11.62 22.29 -0.26
CA ALA A 154 -10.69 23.01 -1.13
C ALA A 154 -10.92 24.55 -1.13
N PRO A 155 -12.18 25.07 -1.15
CA PRO A 155 -12.40 26.53 -1.13
C PRO A 155 -11.95 27.21 0.17
N LEU A 156 -11.80 26.45 1.26
CA LEU A 156 -11.40 26.97 2.56
C LEU A 156 -9.88 27.04 2.72
N GLU A 157 -9.11 26.36 1.86
CA GLU A 157 -7.64 26.29 1.91
C GLU A 157 -7.05 25.82 3.27
N ILE A 158 -7.84 25.01 4.01
CA ILE A 158 -7.46 24.54 5.36
C ILE A 158 -6.86 23.14 5.38
N ALA A 159 -6.80 22.47 4.24
CA ALA A 159 -6.21 21.14 4.11
C ALA A 159 -5.69 20.92 2.69
N SER A 160 -4.82 19.92 2.56
CA SER A 160 -4.34 19.41 1.29
C SER A 160 -4.39 17.90 1.27
N TRP A 161 -4.60 17.30 0.11
CA TRP A 161 -4.63 15.83 -0.03
C TRP A 161 -4.03 15.40 -1.36
N ARG A 162 -3.62 14.15 -1.40
CA ARG A 162 -3.22 13.51 -2.64
C ARG A 162 -4.41 12.78 -3.25
N ARG A 163 -4.45 12.71 -4.59
CA ARG A 163 -5.43 11.93 -5.36
C ARG A 163 -4.75 10.62 -5.80
N PRO A 164 -4.93 9.54 -5.06
CA PRO A 164 -4.33 8.27 -5.42
C PRO A 164 -5.04 7.68 -6.65
N LYS A 165 -4.27 6.97 -7.50
CA LYS A 165 -4.82 6.19 -8.62
C LYS A 165 -4.99 4.70 -8.29
N GLY A 166 -4.71 4.33 -7.06
CA GLY A 166 -4.79 2.96 -6.57
C GLY A 166 -4.58 2.87 -5.07
N GLY A 167 -4.61 1.66 -4.55
CA GLY A 167 -4.48 1.39 -3.12
C GLY A 167 -5.79 1.54 -2.35
N TYR A 168 -5.69 1.93 -1.08
CA TYR A 168 -6.84 1.90 -0.16
C TYR A 168 -7.04 3.20 0.64
N PHE A 169 -6.21 4.23 0.41
CA PHE A 169 -6.17 5.38 1.31
C PHE A 169 -6.09 6.70 0.57
N VAL A 170 -6.73 7.72 1.15
CA VAL A 170 -6.49 9.13 0.84
C VAL A 170 -5.76 9.73 2.03
N SER A 171 -4.60 10.33 1.80
CA SER A 171 -3.84 11.06 2.81
C SER A 171 -4.22 12.52 2.78
N LEU A 172 -4.83 13.00 3.86
CA LEU A 172 -5.23 14.38 4.04
C LEU A 172 -4.35 15.04 5.11
N ASN A 173 -3.76 16.17 4.79
CA ASN A 173 -3.03 17.01 5.73
C ASN A 173 -3.88 18.24 6.05
N ALA A 174 -4.46 18.27 7.23
CA ALA A 174 -5.19 19.42 7.78
C ALA A 174 -4.21 20.50 8.29
N MET A 175 -4.71 21.60 8.79
CA MET A 175 -3.87 22.60 9.45
C MET A 175 -3.05 21.99 10.59
N PRO A 176 -1.81 22.44 10.82
CA PRO A 176 -0.99 21.95 11.90
C PRO A 176 -1.70 21.99 13.26
N GLY A 177 -1.57 20.90 14.03
CA GLY A 177 -2.19 20.77 15.37
C GLY A 177 -3.65 20.33 15.38
N THR A 178 -4.33 20.23 14.22
CA THR A 178 -5.80 20.03 14.18
C THR A 178 -6.25 18.57 14.03
N ALA A 179 -5.40 17.66 13.56
CA ALA A 179 -5.79 16.28 13.21
C ALA A 179 -6.53 15.56 14.35
N LYS A 180 -6.04 15.65 15.57
CA LYS A 180 -6.65 14.99 16.73
C LYS A 180 -8.05 15.53 17.04
N ARG A 181 -8.24 16.85 16.97
CA ARG A 181 -9.55 17.47 17.21
C ARG A 181 -10.53 17.15 16.07
N THR A 182 -10.08 17.19 14.82
CA THR A 182 -10.88 16.80 13.65
C THR A 182 -11.40 15.38 13.78
N LEU A 183 -10.51 14.42 14.12
CA LEU A 183 -10.92 13.03 14.32
C LEU A 183 -11.89 12.85 15.48
N ALA A 184 -11.75 13.65 16.55
CA ALA A 184 -12.71 13.63 17.67
C ALA A 184 -14.09 14.13 17.23
N LEU A 185 -14.16 15.20 16.46
CA LEU A 185 -15.43 15.73 15.91
C LEU A 185 -16.08 14.75 14.94
N CYS A 186 -15.30 14.13 14.04
CA CYS A 186 -15.82 13.07 13.17
C CYS A 186 -16.42 11.91 13.98
N LYS A 187 -15.74 11.51 15.07
CA LYS A 187 -16.27 10.44 15.94
C LYS A 187 -17.54 10.85 16.67
N GLU A 188 -17.63 12.09 17.13
CA GLU A 188 -18.87 12.66 17.73
C GLU A 188 -20.01 12.65 16.71
N ALA A 189 -19.72 12.88 15.41
CA ALA A 189 -20.68 12.78 14.30
C ALA A 189 -20.96 11.33 13.84
N GLY A 190 -20.36 10.31 14.48
CA GLY A 190 -20.57 8.91 14.14
C GLY A 190 -19.58 8.31 13.14
N VAL A 191 -18.56 9.05 12.71
CA VAL A 191 -17.55 8.58 11.76
C VAL A 191 -16.25 8.24 12.47
N THR A 192 -15.92 6.94 12.54
CA THR A 192 -14.68 6.47 13.16
C THR A 192 -13.60 6.25 12.12
N MET A 193 -12.46 6.91 12.31
CA MET A 193 -11.27 6.80 11.46
C MET A 193 -10.04 6.35 12.28
N THR A 194 -8.94 6.08 11.58
CA THR A 194 -7.66 5.75 12.21
C THR A 194 -7.18 6.92 13.08
N GLY A 195 -6.64 6.63 14.27
CA GLY A 195 -6.18 7.65 15.20
C GLY A 195 -5.04 8.53 14.64
N ALA A 196 -4.98 9.77 15.09
CA ALA A 196 -3.93 10.71 14.70
C ALA A 196 -2.54 10.16 15.03
N GLY A 197 -1.60 10.36 14.13
CA GLY A 197 -0.22 9.89 14.27
C GLY A 197 0.03 8.43 13.90
N ALA A 198 -1.02 7.60 13.72
CA ALA A 198 -0.87 6.17 13.42
C ALA A 198 -0.11 5.88 12.11
N THR A 199 0.03 6.85 11.23
CA THR A 199 0.78 6.76 9.96
C THR A 199 2.25 7.15 10.08
N PHE A 200 2.69 7.54 11.27
CA PHE A 200 4.06 7.98 11.55
C PHE A 200 4.76 7.03 12.52
N THR A 201 6.08 6.99 12.43
CA THR A 201 6.94 6.24 13.34
C THR A 201 6.68 6.66 14.79
N TYR A 202 6.55 5.68 15.67
CA TYR A 202 6.19 5.86 17.08
C TYR A 202 4.88 6.61 17.34
N GLY A 203 3.98 6.68 16.33
CA GLY A 203 2.71 7.39 16.46
C GLY A 203 2.85 8.91 16.57
N LYS A 204 3.99 9.47 16.16
CA LYS A 204 4.31 10.89 16.31
C LYS A 204 4.31 11.58 14.96
N ASP A 205 3.21 12.22 14.59
CA ASP A 205 3.15 13.19 13.49
C ASP A 205 3.79 14.51 13.97
N PRO A 206 4.89 14.99 13.37
CA PRO A 206 5.55 16.21 13.79
C PRO A 206 4.67 17.46 13.68
N GLN A 207 3.73 17.47 12.76
CA GLN A 207 2.81 18.60 12.53
C GLN A 207 1.44 18.38 13.16
N HIS A 208 1.13 17.18 13.64
CA HIS A 208 -0.20 16.80 14.14
C HIS A 208 -1.33 17.15 13.13
N SER A 209 -1.10 16.90 11.85
CA SER A 209 -1.95 17.34 10.73
C SER A 209 -2.49 16.19 9.88
N ASN A 210 -1.81 15.04 9.85
CA ASN A 210 -2.16 13.97 8.92
C ASN A 210 -3.36 13.15 9.40
N ILE A 211 -4.31 12.96 8.48
CA ILE A 211 -5.51 12.14 8.64
C ILE A 211 -5.57 11.14 7.49
N ARG A 212 -5.64 9.85 7.82
CA ARG A 212 -5.82 8.79 6.83
C ARG A 212 -7.29 8.45 6.67
N ILE A 213 -7.82 8.67 5.46
CA ILE A 213 -9.17 8.29 5.07
C ILE A 213 -9.13 6.94 4.36
N SER A 214 -9.96 6.00 4.78
CA SER A 214 -10.08 4.66 4.17
C SER A 214 -11.51 4.43 3.69
N PRO A 215 -11.83 4.74 2.42
CA PRO A 215 -13.19 4.64 1.90
C PRO A 215 -13.62 3.22 1.51
N SER A 216 -12.75 2.23 1.68
CA SER A 216 -12.92 0.90 1.07
C SER A 216 -14.09 0.08 1.62
N LEU A 217 -14.41 0.19 2.91
CA LEU A 217 -15.39 -0.68 3.57
C LEU A 217 -16.85 -0.29 3.28
N PRO A 218 -17.33 0.96 3.52
CA PRO A 218 -18.74 1.27 3.40
C PRO A 218 -19.22 1.28 1.94
N PRO A 219 -20.51 0.99 1.67
CA PRO A 219 -21.12 1.30 0.39
C PRO A 219 -21.01 2.80 0.05
N VAL A 220 -21.12 3.15 -1.25
CA VAL A 220 -20.96 4.54 -1.70
C VAL A 220 -22.00 5.47 -1.06
N GLU A 221 -23.24 4.99 -0.89
CA GLU A 221 -24.34 5.77 -0.31
C GLU A 221 -24.08 6.11 1.18
N VAL A 222 -23.54 5.14 1.93
CA VAL A 222 -23.15 5.35 3.34
C VAL A 222 -21.91 6.25 3.43
N LEU A 223 -20.97 6.07 2.50
CA LEU A 223 -19.78 6.91 2.43
C LEU A 223 -20.14 8.37 2.13
N ALA A 224 -21.07 8.61 1.20
CA ALA A 224 -21.56 9.94 0.88
C ALA A 224 -22.20 10.65 2.08
N GLN A 225 -22.89 9.91 2.94
CA GLN A 225 -23.44 10.45 4.19
C GLN A 225 -22.35 10.71 5.24
N ALA A 226 -21.30 9.86 5.28
CA ALA A 226 -20.24 9.99 6.26
C ALA A 226 -19.25 11.13 5.94
N ILE A 227 -19.12 11.53 4.68
CA ILE A 227 -18.19 12.57 4.23
C ILE A 227 -18.86 13.95 4.12
N ALA A 228 -20.20 14.00 4.11
CA ALA A 228 -20.96 15.24 4.12
C ALA A 228 -20.94 15.90 5.51
#